data_bae05a68382f7ff42ca51cf9643fe66b
#
_entry.id   bae05a68382f7ff42ca51cf9643fe66b
#
_cell.length_a   1.000
_cell.length_b   1.000
_cell.length_c   1.000
_cell.angle_alpha   90.00
_cell.angle_beta   90.00
_cell.angle_gamma   90.00
#
_symmetry.space_group_name_H-M   'P 1'
#
loop_
_entity.id
_entity.type
_entity.pdbx_description
1 polymer ?
#
loop_
_entity_poly.entity_id
_entity_poly.type
_entity_poly.pdbx_seq_one_letter_code
_entity_poly.pdbx_strand_id
1 'polypeptide(L)'
;MPSFVHRIARIDDLPTIVEIYNSTIASREVTADTEPVSVQSREGWFADHTPERRPLWVIHDAEDKSDNPEIVGWLSYSNFYGRPAYSGTAELSIYVAEKWRGKGIGGYCLTEAIKFAPEIKVHTLLGFIFGHNQPSLALFRKFGFETWAHFPRVANLDGIERDLDILGKRVA
;
A
#
# COMPACT_ATOMS: atom_id res chain seq x y z
N MET A 1 -18.77 4.10 -13.17
CA MET A 1 -17.59 3.72 -12.37
C MET A 1 -17.17 4.87 -11.48
N PRO A 2 -16.91 4.65 -10.19
CA PRO A 2 -16.36 5.69 -9.33
C PRO A 2 -15.01 6.17 -9.89
N SER A 3 -14.75 7.45 -9.79
CA SER A 3 -13.44 8.03 -10.06
C SER A 3 -12.81 8.50 -8.75
N PHE A 4 -11.48 8.50 -8.70
CA PHE A 4 -10.75 8.78 -7.48
C PHE A 4 -9.75 9.91 -7.67
N VAL A 5 -9.44 10.58 -6.57
CA VAL A 5 -8.37 11.57 -6.45
C VAL A 5 -7.54 11.24 -5.22
N HIS A 6 -6.31 11.72 -5.17
CA HIS A 6 -5.47 11.56 -4.01
C HIS A 6 -4.78 12.87 -3.64
N ARG A 7 -4.34 12.94 -2.40
CA ARG A 7 -3.49 14.02 -1.89
C ARG A 7 -2.48 13.47 -0.89
N ILE A 8 -1.48 14.25 -0.58
CA ILE A 8 -0.54 13.93 0.50
C ILE A 8 -1.29 13.83 1.83
N ALA A 9 -1.00 12.78 2.59
CA ALA A 9 -1.56 12.60 3.92
C ALA A 9 -1.06 13.67 4.89
N ARG A 10 -1.92 14.09 5.80
CA ARG A 10 -1.61 14.98 6.92
C ARG A 10 -1.66 14.20 8.21
N ILE A 11 -1.05 14.73 9.26
CA ILE A 11 -1.03 14.03 10.56
C ILE A 11 -2.45 13.78 11.09
N ASP A 12 -3.40 14.65 10.80
CA ASP A 12 -4.81 14.49 11.19
C ASP A 12 -5.51 13.32 10.48
N ASP A 13 -4.93 12.81 9.38
CA ASP A 13 -5.45 11.64 8.67
C ASP A 13 -5.00 10.32 9.31
N LEU A 14 -3.98 10.36 10.17
CA LEU A 14 -3.38 9.14 10.72
C LEU A 14 -4.37 8.23 11.44
N PRO A 15 -5.32 8.74 12.25
CA PRO A 15 -6.34 7.88 12.87
C PRO A 15 -7.14 7.07 11.84
N THR A 16 -7.57 7.69 10.74
CA THR A 16 -8.32 7.01 9.68
C THR A 16 -7.43 6.02 8.92
N ILE A 17 -6.18 6.38 8.65
CA ILE A 17 -5.20 5.48 8.02
C ILE A 17 -5.03 4.21 8.85
N VAL A 18 -4.87 4.36 10.17
CA VAL A 18 -4.73 3.24 11.10
C VAL A 18 -6.03 2.42 11.18
N GLU A 19 -7.19 3.05 11.18
CA GLU A 19 -8.48 2.37 11.18
C GLU A 19 -8.64 1.47 9.95
N ILE A 20 -8.33 1.99 8.76
CA ILE A 20 -8.38 1.22 7.51
C ILE A 20 -7.39 0.04 7.57
N TYR A 21 -6.17 0.28 8.03
CA TYR A 21 -5.16 -0.76 8.21
C TYR A 21 -5.66 -1.86 9.15
N ASN A 22 -6.13 -1.50 10.33
CA ASN A 22 -6.61 -2.45 11.33
C ASN A 22 -7.80 -3.28 10.83
N SER A 23 -8.64 -2.72 9.96
CA SER A 23 -9.77 -3.44 9.37
C SER A 23 -9.34 -4.63 8.50
N THR A 24 -8.09 -4.66 8.05
CA THR A 24 -7.56 -5.74 7.19
C THR A 24 -6.95 -6.90 7.99
N ILE A 25 -6.69 -6.72 9.28
CA ILE A 25 -5.96 -7.69 10.10
C ILE A 25 -6.73 -9.00 10.26
N ALA A 26 -8.02 -8.91 10.49
CA ALA A 26 -8.86 -10.09 10.79
C ALA A 26 -8.87 -11.12 9.67
N SER A 27 -8.74 -10.72 8.41
CA SER A 27 -8.73 -11.64 7.27
C SER A 27 -7.48 -12.52 7.20
N ARG A 28 -6.38 -12.10 7.83
CA ARG A 28 -5.07 -12.75 7.74
C ARG A 28 -4.52 -12.88 6.31
N GLU A 29 -4.98 -12.03 5.39
CA GLU A 29 -4.59 -12.07 3.97
C GLU A 29 -3.73 -10.88 3.55
N VAL A 30 -3.82 -9.75 4.24
CA VAL A 30 -3.32 -8.46 3.75
C VAL A 30 -2.06 -8.02 4.46
N THR A 31 -1.97 -8.20 5.77
CA THR A 31 -0.84 -7.73 6.58
C THR A 31 -0.27 -8.83 7.48
N ALA A 32 1.01 -8.71 7.80
CA ALA A 32 1.68 -9.61 8.74
C ALA A 32 1.35 -9.32 10.21
N ASP A 33 0.72 -8.20 10.52
CA ASP A 33 0.23 -7.92 11.87
C ASP A 33 -0.96 -8.81 12.20
N THR A 34 -0.97 -9.37 13.41
CA THR A 34 -2.05 -10.23 13.91
C THR A 34 -2.92 -9.54 14.95
N GLU A 35 -2.47 -8.39 15.46
CA GLU A 35 -3.17 -7.57 16.44
C GLU A 35 -3.27 -6.13 15.95
N PRO A 36 -4.35 -5.42 16.27
CA PRO A 36 -4.49 -4.01 15.90
C PRO A 36 -3.33 -3.16 16.42
N VAL A 37 -2.91 -2.19 15.59
CA VAL A 37 -1.90 -1.22 15.97
C VAL A 37 -2.56 0.05 16.49
N SER A 38 -1.88 0.78 17.37
CA SER A 38 -2.36 2.07 17.86
C SER A 38 -1.91 3.21 16.95
N VAL A 39 -2.66 4.31 16.95
CA VAL A 39 -2.28 5.54 16.24
C VAL A 39 -0.91 6.01 16.72
N GLN A 40 -0.68 6.04 18.03
CA GLN A 40 0.58 6.46 18.63
C GLN A 40 1.77 5.62 18.13
N SER A 41 1.60 4.31 17.98
CA SER A 41 2.68 3.42 17.51
C SER A 41 3.07 3.69 16.04
N ARG A 42 2.24 4.40 15.28
CA ARG A 42 2.46 4.72 13.87
C ARG A 42 2.92 6.15 13.59
N GLU A 43 3.05 6.98 14.61
CA GLU A 43 3.50 8.37 14.44
C GLU A 43 4.91 8.44 13.82
N GLY A 44 5.84 7.59 14.27
CA GLY A 44 7.18 7.50 13.69
C GLY A 44 7.15 7.03 12.23
N TRP A 45 6.35 6.02 11.92
CA TRP A 45 6.15 5.56 10.56
C TRP A 45 5.59 6.66 9.66
N PHE A 46 4.62 7.43 10.15
CA PHE A 46 4.07 8.58 9.41
C PHE A 46 5.16 9.63 9.15
N ALA A 47 5.96 9.97 10.16
CA ALA A 47 7.02 10.97 10.05
C ALA A 47 8.13 10.57 9.06
N ASP A 48 8.34 9.27 8.82
CA ASP A 48 9.32 8.77 7.86
C ASP A 48 8.90 8.99 6.40
N HIS A 49 7.63 9.32 6.15
CA HIS A 49 7.13 9.59 4.81
C HIS A 49 7.29 11.07 4.45
N THR A 50 7.91 11.33 3.30
CA THR A 50 8.07 12.69 2.76
C THR A 50 7.55 12.76 1.33
N PRO A 51 6.87 13.86 0.94
CA PRO A 51 6.29 13.99 -0.40
C PRO A 51 7.30 13.83 -1.54
N GLU A 52 8.54 14.27 -1.29
CA GLU A 52 9.58 14.33 -2.30
C GLU A 52 10.30 13.00 -2.52
N ARG A 53 10.16 12.06 -1.59
CA ARG A 53 10.94 10.83 -1.64
C ARG A 53 10.13 9.57 -1.45
N ARG A 54 9.33 9.51 -0.40
CA ARG A 54 8.51 8.35 -0.04
C ARG A 54 7.13 8.85 0.41
N PRO A 55 6.29 9.28 -0.52
CA PRO A 55 5.00 9.87 -0.16
C PRO A 55 4.03 8.86 0.44
N LEU A 56 3.14 9.41 1.24
CA LEU A 56 1.96 8.73 1.75
C LEU A 56 0.74 9.48 1.23
N TRP A 57 -0.12 8.80 0.49
CA TRP A 57 -1.32 9.38 -0.11
C TRP A 57 -2.58 8.87 0.56
N VAL A 58 -3.55 9.74 0.75
CA VAL A 58 -4.93 9.36 1.05
C VAL A 58 -5.78 9.53 -0.21
N ILE A 59 -6.71 8.61 -0.40
CA ILE A 59 -7.55 8.50 -1.59
C ILE A 59 -8.97 8.91 -1.23
N HIS A 60 -9.61 9.68 -2.09
CA HIS A 60 -10.99 10.13 -1.96
C HIS A 60 -11.79 9.80 -3.22
N ASP A 61 -13.10 9.68 -3.06
CA ASP A 61 -14.03 9.68 -4.20
C ASP A 61 -13.99 11.07 -4.85
N ALA A 62 -13.75 11.14 -6.13
CA ALA A 62 -13.71 12.41 -6.87
C ALA A 62 -15.05 13.15 -6.88
N GLU A 63 -16.16 12.45 -6.64
CA GLU A 63 -17.50 13.04 -6.57
C GLU A 63 -17.83 13.62 -5.18
N ASP A 64 -17.06 13.27 -4.15
CA ASP A 64 -17.23 13.85 -2.82
C ASP A 64 -16.66 15.27 -2.78
N LYS A 65 -17.53 16.26 -2.88
CA LYS A 65 -17.19 17.70 -2.88
C LYS A 65 -17.33 18.34 -1.51
N SER A 66 -17.43 17.57 -0.46
CA SER A 66 -17.51 18.09 0.90
C SER A 66 -16.19 18.75 1.34
N ASP A 67 -16.26 19.60 2.37
CA ASP A 67 -15.06 20.25 2.92
C ASP A 67 -14.08 19.25 3.55
N ASN A 68 -14.59 18.09 3.96
CA ASN A 68 -13.79 17.01 4.55
C ASN A 68 -14.18 15.67 3.91
N PRO A 69 -13.71 15.42 2.67
CA PRO A 69 -14.09 14.21 1.95
C PRO A 69 -13.60 12.95 2.65
N GLU A 70 -14.42 11.89 2.55
CA GLU A 70 -14.09 10.60 3.15
C GLU A 70 -12.79 10.03 2.58
N ILE A 71 -11.91 9.53 3.45
CA ILE A 71 -10.75 8.74 3.02
C ILE A 71 -11.23 7.31 2.76
N VAL A 72 -11.12 6.88 1.50
CA VAL A 72 -11.59 5.56 1.05
C VAL A 72 -10.46 4.54 0.95
N GLY A 73 -9.23 4.99 1.04
CA GLY A 73 -8.04 4.15 1.02
C GLY A 73 -6.78 5.00 1.16
N TRP A 74 -5.64 4.32 1.21
CA TRP A 74 -4.35 5.00 1.23
C TRP A 74 -3.26 4.16 0.54
N LEU A 75 -2.21 4.84 0.10
CA LEU A 75 -1.05 4.24 -0.52
C LEU A 75 0.21 4.83 0.12
N SER A 76 1.19 3.98 0.42
CA SER A 76 2.51 4.42 0.85
C SER A 76 3.60 3.88 -0.06
N TYR A 77 4.63 4.72 -0.25
CA TYR A 77 5.94 4.29 -0.73
C TYR A 77 6.85 4.11 0.48
N SER A 78 7.53 3.00 0.57
CA SER A 78 8.49 2.74 1.65
C SER A 78 9.83 2.32 1.08
N ASN A 79 10.91 2.54 1.82
CA ASN A 79 12.22 2.07 1.42
C ASN A 79 12.25 0.55 1.38
N PHE A 80 12.91 -0.03 0.38
CA PHE A 80 13.10 -1.46 0.31
C PHE A 80 14.05 -1.94 1.43
N TYR A 81 15.25 -1.37 1.49
CA TYR A 81 16.24 -1.74 2.51
C TYR A 81 16.82 -0.54 3.25
N GLY A 82 16.46 0.68 2.88
CA GLY A 82 16.96 1.89 3.51
C GLY A 82 18.45 2.17 3.30
N ARG A 83 19.12 1.46 2.40
CA ARG A 83 20.55 1.66 2.07
C ARG A 83 20.69 2.44 0.76
N PRO A 84 21.77 3.26 0.57
CA PRO A 84 21.91 4.12 -0.59
C PRO A 84 21.81 3.40 -1.94
N ALA A 85 22.35 2.19 -2.05
CA ALA A 85 22.31 1.41 -3.29
C ALA A 85 20.89 1.02 -3.71
N TYR A 86 19.92 1.00 -2.76
CA TYR A 86 18.54 0.64 -3.02
C TYR A 86 17.60 1.85 -3.04
N SER A 87 18.15 3.08 -3.11
CA SER A 87 17.34 4.31 -3.05
C SER A 87 16.37 4.47 -4.21
N GLY A 88 16.63 3.84 -5.35
CA GLY A 88 15.74 3.82 -6.51
C GLY A 88 14.65 2.74 -6.47
N THR A 89 14.59 1.94 -5.42
CA THR A 89 13.61 0.87 -5.23
C THR A 89 12.69 1.20 -4.06
N ALA A 90 11.40 1.14 -4.30
CA ALA A 90 10.39 1.40 -3.26
C ALA A 90 9.35 0.28 -3.21
N GLU A 91 8.91 -0.04 -2.01
CA GLU A 91 7.77 -0.91 -1.74
C GLU A 91 6.49 -0.08 -1.75
N LEU A 92 5.46 -0.58 -2.44
CA LEU A 92 4.12 -0.03 -2.40
C LEU A 92 3.26 -0.80 -1.40
N SER A 93 2.52 -0.08 -0.58
CA SER A 93 1.47 -0.63 0.26
C SER A 93 0.16 0.09 -0.05
N ILE A 94 -0.90 -0.68 -0.32
CA ILE A 94 -2.22 -0.16 -0.68
C ILE A 94 -3.24 -0.78 0.27
N TYR A 95 -4.02 0.05 0.96
CA TYR A 95 -5.07 -0.38 1.87
C TYR A 95 -6.37 0.35 1.54
N VAL A 96 -7.47 -0.40 1.46
CA VAL A 96 -8.78 0.08 1.03
C VAL A 96 -9.79 -0.12 2.15
N ALA A 97 -10.59 0.91 2.43
CA ALA A 97 -11.69 0.82 3.38
C ALA A 97 -12.67 -0.29 2.96
N GLU A 98 -13.17 -1.06 3.92
CA GLU A 98 -13.94 -2.27 3.66
C GLU A 98 -15.11 -2.06 2.69
N LYS A 99 -15.92 -1.02 2.93
CA LYS A 99 -17.06 -0.70 2.07
C LYS A 99 -16.70 -0.22 0.66
N TRP A 100 -15.42 0.10 0.43
CA TRP A 100 -14.92 0.57 -0.85
C TRP A 100 -14.14 -0.48 -1.63
N ARG A 101 -14.03 -1.70 -1.10
CA ARG A 101 -13.36 -2.80 -1.81
C ARG A 101 -14.13 -3.20 -3.07
N GLY A 102 -13.39 -3.65 -4.09
CA GLY A 102 -13.98 -4.07 -5.36
C GLY A 102 -14.46 -2.92 -6.25
N LYS A 103 -14.11 -1.66 -5.94
CA LYS A 103 -14.56 -0.47 -6.68
C LYS A 103 -13.46 0.19 -7.53
N GLY A 104 -12.31 -0.48 -7.66
CA GLY A 104 -11.22 -0.02 -8.54
C GLY A 104 -10.17 0.86 -7.87
N ILE A 105 -10.18 1.04 -6.55
CA ILE A 105 -9.20 1.87 -5.84
C ILE A 105 -7.78 1.33 -6.02
N GLY A 106 -7.58 0.01 -5.91
CA GLY A 106 -6.27 -0.61 -6.10
C GLY A 106 -5.69 -0.34 -7.48
N GLY A 107 -6.51 -0.44 -8.53
CA GLY A 107 -6.11 -0.12 -9.90
C GLY A 107 -5.76 1.34 -10.08
N TYR A 108 -6.56 2.24 -9.50
CA TYR A 108 -6.25 3.67 -9.47
C TYR A 108 -4.90 3.93 -8.81
N CYS A 109 -4.68 3.36 -7.63
CA CYS A 109 -3.44 3.52 -6.88
C CYS A 109 -2.22 3.06 -7.68
N LEU A 110 -2.28 1.88 -8.30
CA LEU A 110 -1.17 1.37 -9.11
C LEU A 110 -0.91 2.22 -10.35
N THR A 111 -1.96 2.68 -11.02
CA THR A 111 -1.83 3.58 -12.18
C THR A 111 -1.07 4.85 -11.78
N GLU A 112 -1.52 5.52 -10.73
CA GLU A 112 -0.91 6.78 -10.29
C GLU A 112 0.49 6.56 -9.70
N ALA A 113 0.69 5.48 -8.95
CA ALA A 113 2.00 5.18 -8.36
C ALA A 113 3.06 4.88 -9.42
N ILE A 114 2.72 4.12 -10.45
CA ILE A 114 3.65 3.81 -11.55
C ILE A 114 4.03 5.09 -12.29
N LYS A 115 3.04 5.94 -12.57
CA LYS A 115 3.24 7.20 -13.26
C LYS A 115 4.10 8.19 -12.46
N PHE A 116 3.91 8.24 -11.15
CA PHE A 116 4.60 9.18 -10.27
C PHE A 116 6.00 8.74 -9.86
N ALA A 117 6.30 7.45 -9.86
CA ALA A 117 7.58 6.92 -9.38
C ALA A 117 8.83 7.61 -9.93
N PRO A 118 8.93 7.92 -11.25
CA PRO A 118 10.10 8.63 -11.77
C PRO A 118 10.30 10.04 -11.19
N GLU A 119 9.21 10.72 -10.83
CA GLU A 119 9.26 12.07 -10.24
C GLU A 119 10.03 12.08 -8.89
N ILE A 120 9.96 10.99 -8.15
CA ILE A 120 10.67 10.80 -6.88
C ILE A 120 11.93 9.93 -7.03
N LYS A 121 12.43 9.79 -8.27
CA LYS A 121 13.64 9.04 -8.61
C LYS A 121 13.56 7.54 -8.25
N VAL A 122 12.37 6.99 -8.31
CA VAL A 122 12.12 5.56 -8.15
C VAL A 122 12.01 4.93 -9.53
N HIS A 123 12.85 3.94 -9.80
CA HIS A 123 12.85 3.19 -11.07
C HIS A 123 12.30 1.77 -10.92
N THR A 124 12.09 1.31 -9.69
CA THR A 124 11.64 -0.05 -9.40
C THR A 124 10.63 -0.04 -8.27
N LEU A 125 9.48 -0.65 -8.51
CA LEU A 125 8.42 -0.80 -7.53
C LEU A 125 8.29 -2.26 -7.13
N LEU A 126 8.07 -2.51 -5.84
CA LEU A 126 7.86 -3.83 -5.26
C LEU A 126 6.51 -3.89 -4.54
N GLY A 127 5.87 -5.05 -4.60
CA GLY A 127 4.73 -5.40 -3.77
C GLY A 127 5.04 -6.64 -2.96
N PHE A 128 4.86 -6.58 -1.64
CA PHE A 128 5.01 -7.73 -0.73
C PHE A 128 3.62 -8.29 -0.48
N ILE A 129 3.34 -9.47 -1.01
CA ILE A 129 1.99 -10.03 -1.05
C ILE A 129 2.03 -11.48 -0.59
N PHE A 130 1.18 -11.84 0.37
CA PHE A 130 1.05 -13.25 0.76
C PHE A 130 0.59 -14.10 -0.42
N GLY A 131 1.15 -15.30 -0.52
CA GLY A 131 0.85 -16.22 -1.62
C GLY A 131 -0.61 -16.66 -1.70
N HIS A 132 -1.37 -16.57 -0.60
CA HIS A 132 -2.80 -16.87 -0.57
C HIS A 132 -3.70 -15.66 -0.85
N ASN A 133 -3.12 -14.46 -0.95
CA ASN A 133 -3.86 -13.24 -1.29
C ASN A 133 -4.02 -13.12 -2.82
N GLN A 134 -4.88 -13.95 -3.40
CA GLN A 134 -5.07 -14.01 -4.84
C GLN A 134 -5.57 -12.71 -5.47
N PRO A 135 -6.49 -11.95 -4.86
CA PRO A 135 -6.93 -10.68 -5.44
C PRO A 135 -5.79 -9.68 -5.63
N SER A 136 -4.91 -9.53 -4.63
CA SER A 136 -3.75 -8.62 -4.73
C SER A 136 -2.72 -9.10 -5.74
N LEU A 137 -2.41 -10.40 -5.77
CA LEU A 137 -1.51 -10.97 -6.76
C LEU A 137 -2.03 -10.72 -8.18
N ALA A 138 -3.32 -10.97 -8.42
CA ALA A 138 -3.93 -10.75 -9.72
C ALA A 138 -3.90 -9.28 -10.12
N LEU A 139 -4.19 -8.36 -9.19
CA LEU A 139 -4.16 -6.93 -9.43
C LEU A 139 -2.76 -6.46 -9.85
N PHE A 140 -1.73 -6.80 -9.08
CA PHE A 140 -0.36 -6.39 -9.39
C PHE A 140 0.10 -6.98 -10.74
N ARG A 141 -0.19 -8.25 -11.02
CA ARG A 141 0.14 -8.87 -12.31
C ARG A 141 -0.55 -8.18 -13.49
N LYS A 142 -1.78 -7.75 -13.33
CA LYS A 142 -2.51 -6.99 -14.35
C LYS A 142 -1.79 -5.69 -14.72
N PHE A 143 -1.07 -5.08 -13.77
CA PHE A 143 -0.28 -3.87 -14.00
C PHE A 143 1.17 -4.15 -14.40
N GLY A 144 1.49 -5.39 -14.75
CA GLY A 144 2.80 -5.77 -15.30
C GLY A 144 3.85 -6.10 -14.24
N PHE A 145 3.45 -6.29 -12.98
CA PHE A 145 4.35 -6.80 -11.96
C PHE A 145 4.56 -8.30 -12.17
N GLU A 146 5.77 -8.77 -11.92
CA GLU A 146 6.16 -10.17 -12.04
C GLU A 146 6.67 -10.68 -10.69
N THR A 147 6.54 -11.97 -10.43
CA THR A 147 7.09 -12.59 -9.22
C THR A 147 8.61 -12.61 -9.31
N TRP A 148 9.27 -11.85 -8.45
CA TRP A 148 10.73 -11.79 -8.38
C TRP A 148 11.31 -12.61 -7.22
N ALA A 149 10.53 -12.85 -6.19
CA ALA A 149 10.94 -13.72 -5.08
C ALA A 149 9.74 -14.46 -4.51
N HIS A 150 10.00 -15.67 -4.05
CA HIS A 150 9.03 -16.52 -3.39
C HIS A 150 9.65 -17.10 -2.13
N PHE A 151 9.05 -16.82 -0.98
CA PHE A 151 9.50 -17.32 0.31
C PHE A 151 8.47 -18.29 0.86
N PRO A 152 8.76 -19.60 0.84
CA PRO A 152 7.79 -20.59 1.31
C PRO A 152 7.69 -20.57 2.84
N ARG A 153 6.46 -20.51 3.34
CA ARG A 153 6.10 -20.70 4.75
C ARG A 153 6.87 -19.83 5.74
N VAL A 154 7.15 -18.58 5.36
CA VAL A 154 7.92 -17.63 6.19
C VAL A 154 7.06 -16.88 7.21
N ALA A 155 5.74 -16.84 7.01
CA ALA A 155 4.81 -16.16 7.90
C ALA A 155 3.93 -17.16 8.63
N ASN A 156 3.74 -16.96 9.92
CA ASN A 156 2.81 -17.75 10.74
C ASN A 156 1.64 -16.85 11.12
N LEU A 157 0.46 -17.18 10.60
CA LEU A 157 -0.77 -16.44 10.87
C LEU A 157 -1.71 -17.39 11.65
N ASP A 158 -1.71 -17.26 12.97
CA ASP A 158 -2.52 -18.07 13.90
C ASP A 158 -2.25 -19.57 13.75
N GLY A 159 -0.99 -19.96 13.62
CA GLY A 159 -0.57 -21.37 13.51
C GLY A 159 -0.61 -21.91 12.08
N ILE A 160 -1.03 -21.10 11.09
CA ILE A 160 -1.00 -21.47 9.67
C ILE A 160 0.19 -20.78 9.02
N GLU A 161 1.12 -21.58 8.50
CA GLU A 161 2.27 -21.04 7.76
C GLU A 161 1.84 -20.60 6.36
N ARG A 162 2.29 -19.42 5.97
CA ARG A 162 1.96 -18.81 4.68
C ARG A 162 3.21 -18.38 3.93
N ASP A 163 3.11 -18.44 2.60
CA ASP A 163 4.16 -17.98 1.71
C ASP A 163 4.10 -16.45 1.57
N LEU A 164 5.25 -15.84 1.32
CA LEU A 164 5.37 -14.43 0.93
C LEU A 164 5.94 -14.36 -0.47
N ASP A 165 5.25 -13.67 -1.38
CA ASP A 165 5.75 -13.34 -2.70
C ASP A 165 6.15 -11.86 -2.76
N ILE A 166 7.28 -11.59 -3.41
CA ILE A 166 7.65 -10.23 -3.77
C ILE A 166 7.49 -10.10 -5.28
N LEU A 167 6.54 -9.24 -5.68
CA LEU A 167 6.32 -8.88 -7.07
C LEU A 167 7.04 -7.58 -7.37
N GLY A 168 7.65 -7.49 -8.54
CA GLY A 168 8.42 -6.32 -8.94
C GLY A 168 8.11 -5.84 -10.33
N LYS A 169 8.36 -4.54 -10.55
CA LYS A 169 8.21 -3.90 -11.86
C LYS A 169 9.23 -2.78 -12.03
N ARG A 170 9.91 -2.77 -13.17
CA ARG A 170 10.70 -1.61 -13.60
C ARG A 170 9.75 -0.57 -14.19
N VAL A 171 9.87 0.68 -13.73
CA VAL A 171 9.00 1.80 -14.15
C VAL A 171 9.78 2.95 -14.79
N ALA A 172 11.11 2.84 -14.80
CA ALA A 172 11.98 3.80 -15.48
C ALA A 172 13.32 3.17 -15.84
#